data_fa9e6f15183ba2b100bc4ae3254c1d9b
#
_entry.id   fa9e6f15183ba2b100bc4ae3254c1d9b
#
_cell.length_a   1.000
_cell.length_b   1.000
_cell.length_c   1.000
_cell.angle_alpha   90.00
_cell.angle_beta   90.00
_cell.angle_gamma   90.00
#
_symmetry.space_group_name_H-M   'P 1'
#
loop_
_entity.id
_entity.type
_entity.pdbx_description
1 polymer ?
#
loop_
_entity_poly.entity_id
_entity_poly.type
_entity_poly.pdbx_seq_one_letter_code
_entity_poly.pdbx_strand_id
1 'polypeptide(L)'
;MLNNSPIKQALHQGKALKIISGLMNFDTQRVVATVNAATQGGATFVDIAADVALVRMARNLTHLPICVSSVEPAKFVPCVDAGADLIEIGNFDAFYAQGLRFEAEDVLRLTEQTRALLPDITLSVTVPHILELDQQVQLALELVEAGADIIQTEGGTSSQPVHPGTLGLMEKAGPTLAAAYEISRTVSVPVLCASGLSSVTAPLAIASGASGIGVGSAVNRLNDQVAMVAAVRSLVEALATVSPAKVRV
;
A
#
# COMPACT_ATOMS: atom_id res chain seq x y z
N MET A 1 0.21 -18.04 4.64
CA MET A 1 0.21 -18.60 3.25
C MET A 1 -0.97 -18.06 2.46
N LEU A 2 -0.72 -17.25 1.44
CA LEU A 2 -1.75 -16.67 0.55
C LEU A 2 -2.40 -17.69 -0.43
N ASN A 3 -2.23 -18.99 -0.21
CA ASN A 3 -2.74 -19.99 -1.15
C ASN A 3 -4.27 -19.93 -1.27
N ASN A 4 -4.79 -19.34 -2.35
CA ASN A 4 -6.20 -19.12 -2.70
C ASN A 4 -6.91 -17.92 -2.04
N SER A 5 -6.21 -16.93 -1.50
CA SER A 5 -6.87 -15.72 -0.99
C SER A 5 -7.30 -14.79 -2.14
N PRO A 6 -8.40 -14.01 -1.97
CA PRO A 6 -8.81 -12.99 -2.94
C PRO A 6 -7.71 -11.98 -3.27
N ILE A 7 -6.85 -11.66 -2.29
CA ILE A 7 -5.69 -10.77 -2.49
C ILE A 7 -4.72 -11.37 -3.50
N LYS A 8 -4.34 -12.65 -3.34
CA LYS A 8 -3.39 -13.30 -4.26
C LYS A 8 -3.90 -13.32 -5.69
N GLN A 9 -5.18 -13.63 -5.86
CA GLN A 9 -5.79 -13.61 -7.18
C GLN A 9 -5.77 -12.20 -7.79
N ALA A 10 -6.14 -11.19 -7.02
CA ALA A 10 -6.14 -9.80 -7.48
C ALA A 10 -4.72 -9.30 -7.81
N LEU A 11 -3.71 -9.62 -6.99
CA LEU A 11 -2.30 -9.32 -7.25
C LEU A 11 -1.81 -9.97 -8.55
N HIS A 12 -2.11 -11.25 -8.75
CA HIS A 12 -1.73 -11.97 -9.97
C HIS A 12 -2.37 -11.39 -11.23
N GLN A 13 -3.58 -10.84 -11.10
CA GLN A 13 -4.32 -10.21 -12.20
C GLN A 13 -3.94 -8.73 -12.45
N GLY A 14 -3.06 -8.14 -11.64
CA GLY A 14 -2.75 -6.71 -11.68
C GLY A 14 -3.95 -5.82 -11.30
N LYS A 15 -4.84 -6.31 -10.44
CA LYS A 15 -6.10 -5.65 -10.08
C LYS A 15 -6.26 -5.41 -8.58
N ALA A 16 -5.22 -5.64 -7.80
CA ALA A 16 -5.32 -5.43 -6.36
C ALA A 16 -5.46 -3.92 -6.06
N LEU A 17 -6.48 -3.59 -5.28
CA LEU A 17 -6.74 -2.23 -4.78
C LEU A 17 -6.72 -2.24 -3.26
N LYS A 18 -5.72 -1.61 -2.67
CA LYS A 18 -5.60 -1.31 -1.25
C LYS A 18 -6.11 0.10 -0.97
N ILE A 19 -7.11 0.24 -0.09
CA ILE A 19 -7.52 1.55 0.41
C ILE A 19 -6.85 1.80 1.77
N ILE A 20 -6.09 2.89 1.86
CA ILE A 20 -5.20 3.18 2.98
C ILE A 20 -5.83 4.26 3.86
N SER A 21 -6.12 3.94 5.11
CA SER A 21 -6.52 4.93 6.12
C SER A 21 -5.32 5.75 6.60
N GLY A 22 -4.18 5.12 6.73
CA GLY A 22 -2.91 5.69 7.18
C GLY A 22 -2.48 5.18 8.54
N LEU A 23 -1.19 4.87 8.68
CA LEU A 23 -0.61 4.23 9.88
C LEU A 23 -0.63 5.12 11.15
N MET A 24 -0.80 6.43 10.98
CA MET A 24 -0.95 7.39 12.09
C MET A 24 -2.40 7.87 12.27
N ASN A 25 -3.36 7.24 11.58
CA ASN A 25 -4.76 7.60 11.72
C ASN A 25 -5.46 6.72 12.75
N PHE A 26 -5.56 7.22 13.98
CA PHE A 26 -6.27 6.59 15.10
C PHE A 26 -7.69 7.17 15.32
N ASP A 27 -8.14 8.07 14.45
CA ASP A 27 -9.50 8.62 14.50
C ASP A 27 -10.49 7.55 14.03
N THR A 28 -11.25 7.02 14.99
CA THR A 28 -12.22 5.95 14.76
C THR A 28 -13.24 6.31 13.67
N GLN A 29 -13.73 7.55 13.62
CA GLN A 29 -14.74 7.95 12.64
C GLN A 29 -14.15 7.96 11.22
N ARG A 30 -12.92 8.45 11.05
CA ARG A 30 -12.22 8.44 9.76
C ARG A 30 -11.90 7.03 9.32
N VAL A 31 -11.46 6.17 10.23
CA VAL A 31 -11.20 4.75 9.93
C VAL A 31 -12.49 4.05 9.51
N VAL A 32 -13.61 4.24 10.23
CA VAL A 32 -14.93 3.71 9.85
C VAL A 32 -15.33 4.17 8.45
N ALA A 33 -15.20 5.46 8.15
CA ALA A 33 -15.54 5.98 6.83
C ALA A 33 -14.68 5.35 5.73
N THR A 34 -13.38 5.17 5.97
CA THR A 34 -12.46 4.53 5.01
C THR A 34 -12.79 3.06 4.80
N VAL A 35 -13.03 2.30 5.87
CA VAL A 35 -13.42 0.87 5.79
C VAL A 35 -14.73 0.70 5.04
N ASN A 36 -15.73 1.52 5.32
CA ASN A 36 -17.01 1.50 4.63
C ASN A 36 -16.87 1.85 3.15
N ALA A 37 -16.07 2.87 2.82
CA ALA A 37 -15.82 3.26 1.43
C ALA A 37 -15.10 2.15 0.66
N ALA A 38 -14.07 1.53 1.25
CA ALA A 38 -13.36 0.39 0.68
C ALA A 38 -14.32 -0.77 0.39
N THR A 39 -15.15 -1.14 1.37
CA THR A 39 -16.09 -2.25 1.29
C THR A 39 -17.16 -2.02 0.20
N GLN A 40 -17.85 -0.88 0.25
CA GLN A 40 -18.94 -0.56 -0.66
C GLN A 40 -18.44 -0.21 -2.08
N GLY A 41 -17.22 0.28 -2.18
CA GLY A 41 -16.55 0.61 -3.44
C GLY A 41 -15.96 -0.59 -4.17
N GLY A 42 -15.79 -1.74 -3.50
CA GLY A 42 -15.25 -2.97 -4.10
C GLY A 42 -13.73 -3.04 -4.10
N ALA A 43 -13.07 -2.47 -3.09
CA ALA A 43 -11.63 -2.63 -2.90
C ALA A 43 -11.26 -4.10 -2.63
N THR A 44 -9.99 -4.45 -2.84
CA THR A 44 -9.49 -5.80 -2.54
C THR A 44 -9.23 -5.98 -1.04
N PHE A 45 -8.69 -4.98 -0.39
CA PHE A 45 -8.40 -4.96 1.05
C PHE A 45 -8.25 -3.52 1.55
N VAL A 46 -8.28 -3.38 2.86
CA VAL A 46 -8.13 -2.08 3.54
C VAL A 46 -6.92 -2.10 4.45
N ASP A 47 -6.26 -0.96 4.57
CA ASP A 47 -5.11 -0.76 5.44
C ASP A 47 -5.42 0.30 6.51
N ILE A 48 -5.15 -0.04 7.78
CA ILE A 48 -5.41 0.79 8.94
C ILE A 48 -4.19 0.84 9.86
N ALA A 49 -4.15 1.77 10.81
CA ALA A 49 -3.10 1.81 11.82
C ALA A 49 -3.09 0.52 12.67
N ALA A 50 -1.91 0.07 13.10
CA ALA A 50 -1.75 -1.08 13.97
C ALA A 50 -2.25 -0.77 15.39
N ASP A 51 -3.54 -0.95 15.60
CA ASP A 51 -4.26 -0.79 16.86
C ASP A 51 -5.33 -1.87 17.00
N VAL A 52 -5.34 -2.56 18.12
CA VAL A 52 -6.24 -3.71 18.40
C VAL A 52 -7.72 -3.31 18.37
N ALA A 53 -8.05 -2.12 18.90
CA ALA A 53 -9.44 -1.66 18.92
C ALA A 53 -9.93 -1.32 17.51
N LEU A 54 -9.06 -0.70 16.69
CA LEU A 54 -9.36 -0.41 15.28
C LEU A 54 -9.53 -1.70 14.47
N VAL A 55 -8.68 -2.72 14.68
CA VAL A 55 -8.81 -4.02 14.00
C VAL A 55 -10.14 -4.68 14.33
N ARG A 56 -10.49 -4.78 15.62
CA ARG A 56 -11.78 -5.37 16.07
C ARG A 56 -12.98 -4.61 15.51
N MET A 57 -12.92 -3.28 15.52
CA MET A 57 -13.96 -2.44 14.94
C MET A 57 -14.08 -2.68 13.43
N ALA A 58 -12.99 -2.64 12.68
CA ALA A 58 -12.99 -2.86 11.23
C ALA A 58 -13.53 -4.24 10.89
N ARG A 59 -13.18 -5.28 11.64
CA ARG A 59 -13.66 -6.65 11.44
C ARG A 59 -15.18 -6.77 11.56
N ASN A 60 -15.82 -5.94 12.37
CA ASN A 60 -17.27 -5.88 12.49
C ASN A 60 -17.94 -5.12 11.32
N LEU A 61 -17.19 -4.36 10.55
CA LEU A 61 -17.70 -3.51 9.46
C LEU A 61 -17.49 -4.12 8.07
N THR A 62 -16.50 -5.01 7.92
CA THR A 62 -16.12 -5.51 6.60
C THR A 62 -15.69 -6.97 6.62
N HIS A 63 -15.93 -7.64 5.49
CA HIS A 63 -15.36 -8.95 5.17
C HIS A 63 -14.07 -8.84 4.34
N LEU A 64 -13.67 -7.64 3.95
CA LEU A 64 -12.41 -7.44 3.27
C LEU A 64 -11.24 -7.85 4.17
N PRO A 65 -10.15 -8.38 3.60
CA PRO A 65 -8.92 -8.53 4.33
C PRO A 65 -8.45 -7.20 4.94
N ILE A 66 -7.97 -7.25 6.18
CA ILE A 66 -7.47 -6.10 6.91
C ILE A 66 -5.95 -6.18 6.99
N CYS A 67 -5.28 -5.19 6.39
CA CYS A 67 -3.88 -4.89 6.59
C CYS A 67 -3.73 -3.95 7.78
N VAL A 68 -2.69 -4.13 8.58
CA VAL A 68 -2.30 -3.16 9.60
C VAL A 68 -0.89 -2.67 9.36
N SER A 69 -0.70 -1.35 9.43
CA SER A 69 0.58 -0.69 9.15
C SER A 69 1.21 -0.10 10.40
N SER A 70 2.51 -0.31 10.57
CA SER A 70 3.32 0.26 11.66
C SER A 70 4.80 0.27 11.31
N VAL A 71 5.60 1.02 12.08
CA VAL A 71 7.05 0.92 12.15
C VAL A 71 7.53 0.30 13.46
N GLU A 72 6.63 -0.29 14.22
CA GLU A 72 6.90 -0.94 15.51
C GLU A 72 6.49 -2.41 15.43
N PRO A 73 7.42 -3.36 15.22
CA PRO A 73 7.11 -4.79 15.03
C PRO A 73 6.26 -5.42 16.13
N ALA A 74 6.45 -5.00 17.38
CA ALA A 74 5.70 -5.52 18.53
C ALA A 74 4.18 -5.22 18.47
N LYS A 75 3.75 -4.20 17.72
CA LYS A 75 2.33 -3.86 17.56
C LYS A 75 1.58 -4.82 16.65
N PHE A 76 2.29 -5.55 15.79
CA PHE A 76 1.64 -6.46 14.85
C PHE A 76 1.04 -7.69 15.51
N VAL A 77 1.75 -8.29 16.49
CA VAL A 77 1.31 -9.53 17.14
C VAL A 77 -0.11 -9.41 17.70
N PRO A 78 -0.43 -8.44 18.59
CA PRO A 78 -1.78 -8.32 19.12
C PRO A 78 -2.82 -7.92 18.05
N CYS A 79 -2.42 -7.28 16.95
CA CYS A 79 -3.33 -6.95 15.84
C CYS A 79 -3.67 -8.20 15.01
N VAL A 80 -2.72 -9.11 14.79
CA VAL A 80 -2.96 -10.39 14.14
C VAL A 80 -3.89 -11.26 15.00
N ASP A 81 -3.67 -11.31 16.31
CA ASP A 81 -4.55 -12.00 17.25
C ASP A 81 -5.97 -11.41 17.28
N ALA A 82 -6.09 -10.10 17.00
CA ALA A 82 -7.38 -9.41 16.91
C ALA A 82 -8.09 -9.61 15.56
N GLY A 83 -7.44 -10.22 14.57
CA GLY A 83 -8.02 -10.55 13.27
C GLY A 83 -7.47 -9.78 12.09
N ALA A 84 -6.28 -9.16 12.15
CA ALA A 84 -5.59 -8.66 10.98
C ALA A 84 -5.13 -9.83 10.09
N ASP A 85 -5.30 -9.72 8.77
CA ASP A 85 -4.99 -10.77 7.80
C ASP A 85 -3.60 -10.64 7.22
N LEU A 86 -3.05 -9.42 7.19
CA LEU A 86 -1.71 -9.12 6.73
C LEU A 86 -1.18 -7.87 7.43
N ILE A 87 0.12 -7.67 7.36
CA ILE A 87 0.81 -6.56 8.01
C ILE A 87 1.68 -5.80 7.03
N GLU A 88 1.94 -4.52 7.32
CA GLU A 88 2.81 -3.68 6.51
C GLU A 88 3.78 -2.87 7.38
N ILE A 89 5.06 -2.94 7.03
CA ILE A 89 6.08 -2.00 7.53
C ILE A 89 6.10 -0.78 6.62
N GLY A 90 5.86 0.40 7.18
CA GLY A 90 5.73 1.68 6.47
C GLY A 90 4.28 2.17 6.60
N ASN A 91 3.84 3.17 6.01
CA ASN A 91 4.25 4.16 5.05
C ASN A 91 5.08 5.26 5.75
N PHE A 92 6.28 5.54 5.29
CA PHE A 92 7.24 6.42 5.98
C PHE A 92 6.95 7.91 5.77
N ASP A 93 6.19 8.29 4.73
CA ASP A 93 5.75 9.66 4.45
C ASP A 93 5.20 10.38 5.69
N ALA A 94 4.51 9.64 6.57
CA ALA A 94 3.92 10.18 7.79
C ALA A 94 4.97 10.72 8.79
N PHE A 95 6.21 10.29 8.70
CA PHE A 95 7.30 10.62 9.62
C PHE A 95 8.23 11.70 9.07
N TYR A 96 8.36 11.85 7.75
CA TYR A 96 9.28 12.82 7.16
C TYR A 96 8.96 14.26 7.56
N ALA A 97 7.68 14.61 7.66
CA ALA A 97 7.25 15.93 8.15
C ALA A 97 7.65 16.18 9.62
N GLN A 98 7.96 15.13 10.39
CA GLN A 98 8.43 15.20 11.78
C GLN A 98 9.97 15.16 11.87
N GLY A 99 10.66 15.16 10.71
CA GLY A 99 12.12 15.08 10.66
C GLY A 99 12.69 13.69 10.90
N LEU A 100 11.86 12.66 11.01
CA LEU A 100 12.29 11.28 11.14
C LEU A 100 12.56 10.71 9.73
N ARG A 101 13.67 10.00 9.59
CA ARG A 101 14.05 9.31 8.36
C ARG A 101 14.24 7.84 8.63
N PHE A 102 13.94 7.03 7.63
CA PHE A 102 14.19 5.59 7.62
C PHE A 102 15.15 5.31 6.47
N GLU A 103 16.37 4.93 6.82
CA GLU A 103 17.37 4.51 5.85
C GLU A 103 17.18 3.01 5.51
N ALA A 104 17.87 2.52 4.49
CA ALA A 104 17.73 1.14 4.03
C ALA A 104 17.92 0.11 5.16
N GLU A 105 18.97 0.30 5.97
CA GLU A 105 19.30 -0.59 7.11
C GLU A 105 18.21 -0.60 8.20
N ASP A 106 17.52 0.55 8.41
CA ASP A 106 16.42 0.62 9.37
C ASP A 106 15.24 -0.24 8.92
N VAL A 107 14.88 -0.13 7.64
CA VAL A 107 13.77 -0.89 7.06
C VAL A 107 14.07 -2.38 7.02
N LEU A 108 15.29 -2.75 6.65
CA LEU A 108 15.75 -4.14 6.66
C LEU A 108 15.67 -4.75 8.07
N ARG A 109 16.20 -4.05 9.07
CA ARG A 109 16.14 -4.47 10.48
C ARG A 109 14.69 -4.64 10.96
N LEU A 110 13.79 -3.72 10.63
CA LEU A 110 12.37 -3.83 10.99
C LEU A 110 11.73 -5.06 10.33
N THR A 111 12.11 -5.38 9.09
CA THR A 111 11.61 -6.54 8.35
C THR A 111 12.06 -7.84 9.01
N GLU A 112 13.35 -7.98 9.33
CA GLU A 112 13.90 -9.14 10.02
C GLU A 112 13.24 -9.35 11.39
N GLN A 113 13.11 -8.28 12.19
CA GLN A 113 12.45 -8.33 13.49
C GLN A 113 10.98 -8.75 13.37
N THR A 114 10.28 -8.22 12.39
CA THR A 114 8.86 -8.54 12.16
C THR A 114 8.70 -9.99 11.71
N ARG A 115 9.55 -10.46 10.81
CA ARG A 115 9.51 -11.85 10.33
C ARG A 115 9.87 -12.85 11.44
N ALA A 116 10.79 -12.50 12.33
CA ALA A 116 11.10 -13.33 13.51
C ALA A 116 9.92 -13.45 14.47
N LEU A 117 9.11 -12.40 14.64
CA LEU A 117 7.92 -12.43 15.50
C LEU A 117 6.73 -13.13 14.84
N LEU A 118 6.57 -12.99 13.52
CA LEU A 118 5.41 -13.46 12.75
C LEU A 118 5.87 -14.17 11.46
N PRO A 119 6.39 -15.41 11.57
CA PRO A 119 7.02 -16.12 10.45
C PRO A 119 6.06 -16.42 9.30
N ASP A 120 4.77 -16.61 9.57
CA ASP A 120 3.79 -17.11 8.60
C ASP A 120 2.82 -16.04 8.07
N ILE A 121 2.81 -14.83 8.66
CA ILE A 121 1.90 -13.76 8.23
C ILE A 121 2.37 -13.15 6.89
N THR A 122 1.44 -12.76 6.05
CA THR A 122 1.78 -11.98 4.86
C THR A 122 2.32 -10.62 5.24
N LEU A 123 3.55 -10.34 4.83
CA LEU A 123 4.29 -9.12 5.13
C LEU A 123 4.48 -8.27 3.89
N SER A 124 3.88 -7.10 3.87
CA SER A 124 4.17 -6.02 2.94
C SER A 124 5.23 -5.09 3.53
N VAL A 125 6.18 -4.65 2.72
CA VAL A 125 7.19 -3.68 3.15
C VAL A 125 7.27 -2.53 2.16
N THR A 126 7.15 -1.30 2.68
CA THR A 126 7.32 -0.08 1.90
C THR A 126 8.79 0.24 1.72
N VAL A 127 9.19 0.59 0.51
CA VAL A 127 10.53 1.10 0.21
C VAL A 127 10.53 2.63 0.32
N PRO A 128 11.40 3.23 1.15
CA PRO A 128 11.44 4.67 1.33
C PRO A 128 11.79 5.43 0.04
N HIS A 129 10.96 6.40 -0.34
CA HIS A 129 11.16 7.21 -1.55
C HIS A 129 12.29 8.24 -1.42
N ILE A 130 12.79 8.46 -0.21
CA ILE A 130 13.92 9.38 0.03
C ILE A 130 15.27 8.79 -0.39
N LEU A 131 15.32 7.48 -0.63
CA LEU A 131 16.48 6.80 -1.20
C LEU A 131 16.55 7.06 -2.70
N GLU A 132 17.77 7.09 -3.25
CA GLU A 132 17.97 7.11 -4.70
C GLU A 132 17.38 5.85 -5.35
N LEU A 133 16.98 5.92 -6.61
CA LEU A 133 16.21 4.85 -7.25
C LEU A 133 16.95 3.51 -7.30
N ASP A 134 18.26 3.52 -7.51
CA ASP A 134 19.12 2.32 -7.45
C ASP A 134 19.19 1.72 -6.05
N GLN A 135 19.24 2.56 -5.02
CA GLN A 135 19.17 2.13 -3.62
C GLN A 135 17.80 1.54 -3.28
N GLN A 136 16.70 2.10 -3.83
CA GLN A 136 15.36 1.54 -3.65
C GLN A 136 15.27 0.13 -4.24
N VAL A 137 15.85 -0.11 -5.43
CA VAL A 137 15.89 -1.42 -6.07
C VAL A 137 16.72 -2.40 -5.26
N GLN A 138 17.89 -2.00 -4.80
CA GLN A 138 18.75 -2.84 -3.98
C GLN A 138 18.07 -3.23 -2.67
N LEU A 139 17.48 -2.25 -1.96
CA LEU A 139 16.72 -2.52 -0.74
C LEU A 139 15.55 -3.48 -1.00
N ALA A 140 14.82 -3.32 -2.10
CA ALA A 140 13.70 -4.21 -2.42
C ALA A 140 14.15 -5.68 -2.56
N LEU A 141 15.33 -5.95 -3.14
CA LEU A 141 15.92 -7.30 -3.19
C LEU A 141 16.21 -7.84 -1.79
N GLU A 142 16.88 -7.04 -0.97
CA GLU A 142 17.25 -7.42 0.40
C GLU A 142 16.01 -7.67 1.28
N LEU A 143 14.95 -6.88 1.11
CA LEU A 143 13.68 -7.09 1.80
C LEU A 143 13.00 -8.40 1.41
N VAL A 144 13.06 -8.79 0.13
CA VAL A 144 12.54 -10.09 -0.32
C VAL A 144 13.35 -11.23 0.30
N GLU A 145 14.68 -11.12 0.36
CA GLU A 145 15.55 -12.09 1.03
C GLU A 145 15.28 -12.18 2.54
N ALA A 146 14.96 -11.04 3.17
CA ALA A 146 14.54 -10.97 4.57
C ALA A 146 13.12 -11.48 4.81
N GLY A 147 12.38 -11.84 3.76
CA GLY A 147 11.08 -12.50 3.84
C GLY A 147 9.88 -11.58 3.59
N ALA A 148 10.02 -10.44 2.94
CA ALA A 148 8.88 -9.68 2.47
C ALA A 148 8.11 -10.46 1.39
N ASP A 149 6.78 -10.54 1.52
CA ASP A 149 5.88 -11.18 0.55
C ASP A 149 5.36 -10.21 -0.51
N ILE A 150 5.36 -8.92 -0.19
CA ILE A 150 4.91 -7.83 -1.05
C ILE A 150 5.85 -6.64 -0.85
N ILE A 151 6.29 -6.01 -1.93
CA ILE A 151 6.99 -4.73 -1.88
C ILE A 151 6.01 -3.61 -2.22
N GLN A 152 6.01 -2.53 -1.45
CA GLN A 152 5.22 -1.34 -1.74
C GLN A 152 6.12 -0.16 -2.05
N THR A 153 5.77 0.63 -3.08
CA THR A 153 6.45 1.89 -3.36
C THR A 153 5.76 3.06 -2.64
N GLU A 154 6.48 4.13 -2.42
CA GLU A 154 5.95 5.43 -1.99
C GLU A 154 6.56 6.55 -2.83
N GLY A 155 6.22 7.81 -2.61
CA GLY A 155 6.81 8.92 -3.36
C GLY A 155 5.95 10.17 -3.46
N GLY A 156 4.79 10.18 -2.80
CA GLY A 156 3.83 11.27 -2.93
C GLY A 156 4.26 12.60 -2.31
N THR A 157 5.10 12.59 -1.27
CA THR A 157 5.56 13.82 -0.62
C THR A 157 6.73 14.48 -1.33
N SER A 158 7.53 13.72 -2.09
CA SER A 158 8.64 14.27 -2.88
C SER A 158 8.18 14.94 -4.17
N SER A 159 6.97 14.66 -4.63
CA SER A 159 6.44 15.25 -5.85
C SER A 159 5.70 16.56 -5.56
N GLN A 160 6.15 17.61 -6.18
CA GLN A 160 5.49 18.94 -6.15
C GLN A 160 4.97 19.24 -7.56
N PRO A 161 3.73 18.81 -7.89
CA PRO A 161 3.18 19.04 -9.21
C PRO A 161 3.06 20.55 -9.48
N VAL A 162 3.53 20.98 -10.67
CA VAL A 162 3.52 22.38 -11.10
C VAL A 162 2.27 22.69 -11.92
N HIS A 163 1.71 21.67 -12.59
CA HIS A 163 0.55 21.85 -13.45
C HIS A 163 -0.77 21.45 -12.76
N PRO A 164 -1.87 22.13 -13.07
CA PRO A 164 -3.20 21.73 -12.63
C PRO A 164 -3.75 20.53 -13.44
N GLY A 165 -4.83 19.93 -12.95
CA GLY A 165 -5.59 18.91 -13.66
C GLY A 165 -4.82 17.60 -13.87
N THR A 166 -5.07 16.97 -15.02
CA THR A 166 -4.53 15.63 -15.34
C THR A 166 -3.01 15.60 -15.37
N LEU A 167 -2.37 16.64 -15.91
CA LEU A 167 -0.90 16.71 -15.95
C LEU A 167 -0.31 16.73 -14.55
N GLY A 168 -0.88 17.53 -13.64
CA GLY A 168 -0.44 17.54 -12.24
C GLY A 168 -0.67 16.20 -11.50
N LEU A 169 -1.71 15.44 -11.87
CA LEU A 169 -1.90 14.09 -11.34
C LEU A 169 -0.81 13.13 -11.82
N MET A 170 -0.37 13.25 -13.08
CA MET A 170 0.74 12.46 -13.63
C MET A 170 2.07 12.84 -12.98
N GLU A 171 2.35 14.12 -12.82
CA GLU A 171 3.53 14.62 -12.13
C GLU A 171 3.60 14.10 -10.70
N LYS A 172 2.46 14.12 -10.00
CA LYS A 172 2.37 13.62 -8.63
C LYS A 172 2.64 12.13 -8.50
N ALA A 173 2.22 11.34 -9.46
CA ALA A 173 2.44 9.90 -9.48
C ALA A 173 3.84 9.51 -10.01
N GLY A 174 4.55 10.41 -10.68
CA GLY A 174 5.82 10.14 -11.36
C GLY A 174 6.85 9.36 -10.53
N PRO A 175 7.20 9.79 -9.31
CA PRO A 175 8.19 9.09 -8.49
C PRO A 175 7.81 7.65 -8.18
N THR A 176 6.58 7.40 -7.73
CA THR A 176 6.14 6.04 -7.39
C THR A 176 5.98 5.14 -8.63
N LEU A 177 5.63 5.71 -9.80
CA LEU A 177 5.59 4.96 -11.07
C LEU A 177 6.98 4.53 -11.52
N ALA A 178 7.99 5.40 -11.37
CA ALA A 178 9.38 5.08 -11.68
C ALA A 178 9.90 3.97 -10.75
N ALA A 179 9.68 4.09 -9.44
CA ALA A 179 10.04 3.06 -8.47
C ALA A 179 9.35 1.72 -8.78
N ALA A 180 8.04 1.73 -9.07
CA ALA A 180 7.30 0.51 -9.42
C ALA A 180 7.86 -0.14 -10.69
N TYR A 181 8.24 0.64 -11.68
CA TYR A 181 8.83 0.13 -12.93
C TYR A 181 10.16 -0.57 -12.69
N GLU A 182 11.08 0.03 -11.96
CA GLU A 182 12.40 -0.56 -11.71
C GLU A 182 12.33 -1.75 -10.74
N ILE A 183 11.58 -1.61 -9.64
CA ILE A 183 11.47 -2.68 -8.63
C ILE A 183 10.74 -3.90 -9.20
N SER A 184 9.62 -3.73 -9.92
CA SER A 184 8.84 -4.88 -10.43
C SER A 184 9.57 -5.74 -11.44
N ARG A 185 10.63 -5.24 -12.06
CA ARG A 185 11.49 -5.97 -13.00
C ARG A 185 12.61 -6.74 -12.32
N THR A 186 12.81 -6.50 -11.05
CA THR A 186 13.98 -6.98 -10.30
C THR A 186 13.56 -7.98 -9.23
N VAL A 187 12.42 -7.77 -8.55
CA VAL A 187 11.95 -8.68 -7.50
C VAL A 187 10.99 -9.74 -8.04
N SER A 188 10.92 -10.90 -7.36
CA SER A 188 10.03 -12.01 -7.70
C SER A 188 8.67 -11.95 -7.02
N VAL A 189 8.48 -11.05 -6.05
CA VAL A 189 7.24 -10.87 -5.31
C VAL A 189 6.37 -9.76 -5.92
N PRO A 190 5.04 -9.74 -5.65
CA PRO A 190 4.17 -8.67 -6.11
C PRO A 190 4.63 -7.29 -5.65
N VAL A 191 4.49 -6.28 -6.52
CA VAL A 191 4.74 -4.87 -6.19
C VAL A 191 3.43 -4.10 -6.14
N LEU A 192 3.15 -3.44 -5.03
CA LEU A 192 2.06 -2.47 -4.89
C LEU A 192 2.60 -1.06 -5.17
N CYS A 193 2.07 -0.40 -6.17
CA CYS A 193 2.38 1.00 -6.43
C CYS A 193 1.49 1.89 -5.55
N ALA A 194 2.08 2.68 -4.67
CA ALA A 194 1.31 3.54 -3.76
C ALA A 194 1.87 4.96 -3.70
N SER A 195 1.08 5.87 -3.13
CA SER A 195 1.33 7.30 -3.02
C SER A 195 1.12 8.11 -4.31
N GLY A 196 0.36 9.18 -4.20
CA GLY A 196 0.11 10.11 -5.31
C GLY A 196 -0.84 9.62 -6.42
N LEU A 197 -1.37 8.42 -6.31
CA LEU A 197 -2.22 7.82 -7.33
C LEU A 197 -3.68 8.32 -7.31
N SER A 198 -4.30 8.24 -8.48
CA SER A 198 -5.71 8.54 -8.74
C SER A 198 -6.27 7.57 -9.78
N SER A 199 -7.58 7.62 -10.08
CA SER A 199 -8.17 6.82 -11.16
C SER A 199 -7.55 7.10 -12.54
N VAL A 200 -6.99 8.30 -12.75
CA VAL A 200 -6.26 8.67 -13.97
C VAL A 200 -4.91 7.95 -14.08
N THR A 201 -4.20 7.80 -12.97
CA THR A 201 -2.85 7.25 -12.95
C THR A 201 -2.77 5.78 -12.54
N ALA A 202 -3.86 5.19 -12.02
CA ALA A 202 -3.95 3.78 -11.69
C ALA A 202 -3.59 2.84 -12.86
N PRO A 203 -4.06 3.08 -14.11
CA PRO A 203 -3.64 2.29 -15.26
C PRO A 203 -2.14 2.35 -15.54
N LEU A 204 -1.51 3.50 -15.29
CA LEU A 204 -0.06 3.68 -15.49
C LEU A 204 0.76 2.86 -14.48
N ALA A 205 0.27 2.73 -13.24
CA ALA A 205 0.92 1.88 -12.24
C ALA A 205 0.99 0.41 -12.69
N ILE A 206 -0.10 -0.12 -13.24
CA ILE A 206 -0.13 -1.49 -13.77
C ILE A 206 0.74 -1.62 -15.03
N ALA A 207 0.72 -0.63 -15.91
CA ALA A 207 1.60 -0.58 -17.08
C ALA A 207 3.09 -0.51 -16.68
N SER A 208 3.41 0.07 -15.53
CA SER A 208 4.76 0.07 -14.92
C SER A 208 5.15 -1.25 -14.26
N GLY A 209 4.30 -2.29 -14.31
CA GLY A 209 4.60 -3.61 -13.78
C GLY A 209 4.06 -3.89 -12.38
N ALA A 210 3.34 -2.94 -11.78
CA ALA A 210 2.73 -3.19 -10.48
C ALA A 210 1.63 -4.26 -10.55
N SER A 211 1.52 -5.05 -9.49
CA SER A 211 0.48 -6.07 -9.28
C SER A 211 -0.81 -5.49 -8.68
N GLY A 212 -0.77 -4.24 -8.29
CA GLY A 212 -1.88 -3.51 -7.71
C GLY A 212 -1.48 -2.11 -7.25
N ILE A 213 -2.42 -1.41 -6.66
CA ILE A 213 -2.22 -0.05 -6.18
C ILE A 213 -2.66 0.14 -4.74
N GLY A 214 -2.00 1.08 -4.04
CA GLY A 214 -2.40 1.59 -2.74
C GLY A 214 -2.84 3.05 -2.83
N VAL A 215 -4.04 3.37 -2.34
CA VAL A 215 -4.61 4.72 -2.43
C VAL A 215 -5.13 5.17 -1.07
N GLY A 216 -4.62 6.29 -0.58
CA GLY A 216 -5.05 6.91 0.67
C GLY A 216 -5.71 8.28 0.42
N SER A 217 -4.92 9.30 0.20
CA SER A 217 -5.36 10.70 0.19
C SER A 217 -6.41 11.04 -0.87
N ALA A 218 -6.41 10.36 -2.03
CA ALA A 218 -7.41 10.57 -3.07
C ALA A 218 -8.83 10.15 -2.66
N VAL A 219 -8.94 9.30 -1.65
CA VAL A 219 -10.22 8.87 -1.05
C VAL A 219 -10.48 9.66 0.24
N ASN A 220 -9.52 9.68 1.18
CA ASN A 220 -9.73 10.18 2.53
C ASN A 220 -9.95 11.69 2.62
N ARG A 221 -9.48 12.48 1.64
CA ARG A 221 -9.67 13.94 1.61
C ARG A 221 -11.06 14.39 1.22
N LEU A 222 -11.89 13.48 0.70
CA LEU A 222 -13.24 13.83 0.24
C LEU A 222 -14.19 14.15 1.39
N ASN A 223 -13.95 13.60 2.58
CA ASN A 223 -14.73 13.83 3.80
C ASN A 223 -16.26 13.66 3.63
N ASP A 224 -16.67 12.91 2.61
CA ASP A 224 -18.05 12.57 2.30
C ASP A 224 -18.13 11.09 1.89
N GLN A 225 -18.99 10.33 2.56
CA GLN A 225 -19.06 8.87 2.39
C GLN A 225 -19.42 8.47 0.96
N VAL A 226 -20.36 9.17 0.31
CA VAL A 226 -20.81 8.87 -1.05
C VAL A 226 -19.68 9.15 -2.04
N ALA A 227 -19.03 10.29 -1.90
CA ALA A 227 -17.89 10.66 -2.73
C ALA A 227 -16.70 9.68 -2.56
N MET A 228 -16.42 9.24 -1.33
CA MET A 228 -15.38 8.23 -1.06
C MET A 228 -15.70 6.90 -1.74
N VAL A 229 -16.94 6.41 -1.64
CA VAL A 229 -17.38 5.18 -2.33
C VAL A 229 -17.26 5.33 -3.85
N ALA A 230 -17.69 6.46 -4.41
CA ALA A 230 -17.56 6.75 -5.83
C ALA A 230 -16.11 6.78 -6.30
N ALA A 231 -15.20 7.38 -5.50
CA ALA A 231 -13.77 7.39 -5.80
C ALA A 231 -13.17 5.97 -5.80
N VAL A 232 -13.54 5.12 -4.84
CA VAL A 232 -13.08 3.72 -4.81
C VAL A 232 -13.59 2.95 -6.04
N ARG A 233 -14.86 3.12 -6.42
CA ARG A 233 -15.42 2.49 -7.63
C ARG A 233 -14.69 2.94 -8.89
N SER A 234 -14.41 4.24 -9.03
CA SER A 234 -13.63 4.76 -10.16
C SER A 234 -12.23 4.16 -10.25
N LEU A 235 -11.58 3.86 -9.11
CA LEU A 235 -10.31 3.16 -9.06
C LEU A 235 -10.43 1.69 -9.51
N VAL A 236 -11.48 0.98 -9.04
CA VAL A 236 -11.77 -0.40 -9.46
C VAL A 236 -12.03 -0.46 -10.98
N GLU A 237 -12.84 0.46 -11.51
CA GLU A 237 -13.12 0.56 -12.94
C GLU A 237 -11.85 0.85 -13.75
N ALA A 238 -11.01 1.78 -13.28
CA ALA A 238 -9.73 2.11 -13.92
C ALA A 238 -8.80 0.89 -14.00
N LEU A 239 -8.71 0.08 -12.92
CA LEU A 239 -7.92 -1.16 -12.91
C LEU A 239 -8.53 -2.25 -13.81
N ALA A 240 -9.85 -2.25 -14.02
CA ALA A 240 -10.50 -3.22 -14.91
C ALA A 240 -10.15 -3.00 -16.39
N THR A 241 -9.74 -1.79 -16.77
CA THR A 241 -9.42 -1.44 -18.17
C THR A 241 -8.04 -1.91 -18.62
N VAL A 242 -7.16 -2.31 -17.69
CA VAL A 242 -5.78 -2.70 -18.00
C VAL A 242 -5.55 -4.19 -17.84
N SER A 243 -4.71 -4.73 -18.72
CA SER A 243 -4.11 -6.05 -18.54
C SER A 243 -2.72 -5.89 -17.93
N PRO A 244 -2.29 -6.80 -17.03
CA PRO A 244 -0.95 -6.77 -16.48
C PRO A 244 0.09 -6.71 -17.60
N ALA A 245 1.11 -5.87 -17.44
CA ALA A 245 2.25 -5.89 -18.33
C ALA A 245 2.85 -7.32 -18.31
N LYS A 246 3.03 -7.95 -19.46
CA LYS A 246 3.79 -9.18 -19.52
C LYS A 246 5.22 -8.82 -19.17
N VAL A 247 5.64 -9.11 -17.95
CA VAL A 247 7.06 -9.06 -17.59
C VAL A 247 7.76 -10.03 -18.54
N ARG A 248 8.55 -9.50 -19.47
CA ARG A 248 9.45 -10.35 -20.28
C ARG A 248 10.58 -10.77 -19.34
N VAL A 249 10.52 -12.02 -18.93
CA VAL A 249 11.65 -12.75 -18.32
C VAL A 249 12.77 -12.85 -19.35
#